data_1cb5619928d500955ac3b865784e32dc
#
_entry.id   1cb5619928d500955ac3b865784e32dc
#
_cell.length_a   1.000
_cell.length_b   1.000
_cell.length_c   1.000
_cell.angle_alpha   90.00
_cell.angle_beta   90.00
_cell.angle_gamma   90.00
#
_symmetry.space_group_name_H-M   'P 1'
#
loop_
_entity.id
_entity.type
_entity.pdbx_description
1 polymer ?
#
loop_
_entity_poly.entity_id
_entity_poly.type
_entity_poly.pdbx_seq_one_letter_code
_entity_poly.pdbx_strand_id
1 'polypeptide(L)'
;QGLTLYEGITLSSVVEKELDCEGKPTEERKNRCYTYQRQIAKVFLNRLELGMSLGSDVTSIYASDKLGVASSVDVDSPYNTRKYTNLPPGPIATPGKLALLAVANPAETDALYFLAGDDGLIYFASDESGHESNIKNHCQQLCGDL
;
A
#
# COMPACT_ATOMS: atom_id res chain seq x y z
N GLN A 1 10.75 5.68 -13.83
CA GLN A 1 10.16 4.54 -13.12
C GLN A 1 9.50 3.53 -14.04
N GLY A 2 9.42 3.81 -15.34
CA GLY A 2 8.87 2.88 -16.32
C GLY A 2 7.35 2.71 -16.31
N LEU A 3 6.62 3.46 -15.50
CA LEU A 3 5.16 3.42 -15.47
C LEU A 3 4.57 4.42 -16.47
N THR A 4 3.47 4.04 -17.11
CA THR A 4 2.66 4.98 -17.87
C THR A 4 1.93 5.92 -16.90
N LEU A 5 1.37 7.01 -17.42
CA LEU A 5 0.57 7.93 -16.60
C LEU A 5 -0.61 7.19 -15.95
N TYR A 6 -1.29 6.35 -16.69
CA TYR A 6 -2.42 5.57 -16.18
C TYR A 6 -2.00 4.63 -15.04
N GLU A 7 -0.88 3.93 -15.23
CA GLU A 7 -0.31 3.06 -14.21
C GLU A 7 0.12 3.83 -12.97
N GLY A 8 0.72 5.01 -13.16
CA GLY A 8 1.11 5.89 -12.06
C GLY A 8 -0.10 6.35 -11.23
N ILE A 9 -1.19 6.72 -11.90
CA ILE A 9 -2.44 7.10 -11.22
C ILE A 9 -3.03 5.89 -10.49
N THR A 10 -3.00 4.73 -11.12
CA THR A 10 -3.49 3.49 -10.50
C THR A 10 -2.71 3.17 -9.23
N LEU A 11 -1.38 3.20 -9.28
CA LEU A 11 -0.56 2.96 -8.08
C LEU A 11 -0.80 4.03 -7.02
N SER A 12 -0.93 5.29 -7.42
CA SER A 12 -1.22 6.39 -6.49
C SER A 12 -2.54 6.16 -5.75
N SER A 13 -3.54 5.60 -6.43
CA SER A 13 -4.84 5.30 -5.80
C SER A 13 -4.71 4.21 -4.73
N VAL A 14 -3.83 3.24 -4.94
CA VAL A 14 -3.55 2.20 -3.94
C VAL A 14 -2.83 2.80 -2.74
N VAL A 15 -1.81 3.63 -2.98
CA VAL A 15 -1.08 4.34 -1.91
C VAL A 15 -2.04 5.21 -1.10
N GLU A 16 -2.95 5.93 -1.77
CA GLU A 16 -3.95 6.78 -1.11
C GLU A 16 -4.83 5.96 -0.16
N LYS A 17 -5.29 4.81 -0.59
CA LYS A 17 -6.15 3.95 0.23
C LYS A 17 -5.38 3.26 1.36
N GLU A 18 -4.08 3.04 1.20
CA GLU A 18 -3.25 2.51 2.28
C GLU A 18 -3.02 3.54 3.38
N LEU A 19 -2.82 4.80 3.01
CA LEU A 19 -2.52 5.85 3.98
C LEU A 19 -2.96 7.21 3.42
N ASP A 20 -4.04 7.76 3.99
CA ASP A 20 -4.57 9.07 3.61
C ASP A 20 -3.79 10.17 4.32
N CYS A 21 -3.05 10.96 3.57
CA CYS A 21 -2.26 12.07 4.10
C CYS A 21 -2.94 13.43 3.98
N GLU A 22 -3.84 13.59 3.01
CA GLU A 22 -4.55 14.87 2.83
C GLU A 22 -5.45 15.21 4.01
N GLY A 23 -5.98 14.19 4.69
CA GLY A 23 -6.87 14.36 5.83
C GLY A 23 -6.17 14.66 7.16
N LYS A 24 -4.83 14.71 7.21
CA LYS A 24 -4.12 14.95 8.46
C LYS A 24 -4.28 16.40 8.93
N PRO A 25 -4.42 16.63 10.26
CA PRO A 25 -4.82 17.95 10.77
C PRO A 25 -3.72 19.00 10.82
N THR A 26 -2.44 18.59 10.80
CA THR A 26 -1.33 19.55 10.90
C THR A 26 -0.30 19.31 9.78
N GLU A 27 0.47 20.35 9.45
CA GLU A 27 1.53 20.23 8.44
C GLU A 27 2.60 19.20 8.87
N GLU A 28 2.93 19.16 10.15
CA GLU A 28 3.89 18.18 10.66
C GLU A 28 3.40 16.74 10.43
N ARG A 29 2.13 16.47 10.72
CA ARG A 29 1.54 15.15 10.49
C ARG A 29 1.42 14.83 9.01
N LYS A 30 1.07 15.81 8.18
CA LYS A 30 1.05 15.64 6.73
C LYS A 30 2.43 15.28 6.20
N ASN A 31 3.47 15.97 6.64
CA ASN A 31 4.83 15.72 6.21
C ASN A 31 5.32 14.33 6.60
N ARG A 32 5.02 13.89 7.83
CA ARG A 32 5.36 12.54 8.28
C ARG A 32 4.62 11.49 7.45
N CYS A 33 3.32 11.70 7.27
CA CYS A 33 2.49 10.83 6.48
C CYS A 33 3.00 10.73 5.03
N TYR A 34 3.35 11.85 4.43
CA TYR A 34 3.90 11.89 3.08
C TYR A 34 5.22 11.11 2.99
N THR A 35 6.07 11.20 3.99
CA THR A 35 7.30 10.40 4.03
C THR A 35 6.97 8.91 4.00
N TYR A 36 5.97 8.47 4.77
CA TYR A 36 5.50 7.09 4.73
C TYR A 36 4.92 6.72 3.36
N GLN A 37 4.12 7.60 2.74
CA GLN A 37 3.58 7.33 1.40
C GLN A 37 4.70 7.11 0.37
N ARG A 38 5.77 7.87 0.44
CA ARG A 38 6.93 7.70 -0.44
C ARG A 38 7.58 6.33 -0.24
N GLN A 39 7.67 5.88 1.00
CA GLN A 39 8.22 4.54 1.31
C GLN A 39 7.28 3.43 0.86
N ILE A 40 5.97 3.58 1.10
CA ILE A 40 4.95 2.62 0.65
C ILE A 40 4.96 2.51 -0.87
N ALA A 41 5.02 3.64 -1.58
CA ALA A 41 5.11 3.65 -3.03
C ALA A 41 6.34 2.84 -3.50
N LYS A 42 7.47 3.02 -2.84
CA LYS A 42 8.69 2.29 -3.21
C LYS A 42 8.57 0.79 -2.93
N VAL A 43 7.93 0.40 -1.84
CA VAL A 43 7.66 -1.02 -1.58
C VAL A 43 6.90 -1.65 -2.75
N PHE A 44 5.82 -1.01 -3.20
CA PHE A 44 5.04 -1.51 -4.33
C PHE A 44 5.87 -1.53 -5.62
N LEU A 45 6.65 -0.50 -5.88
CA LEU A 45 7.52 -0.45 -7.08
C LEU A 45 8.58 -1.57 -7.03
N ASN A 46 9.17 -1.80 -5.87
CA ASN A 46 10.14 -2.90 -5.70
C ASN A 46 9.49 -4.26 -5.96
N ARG A 47 8.26 -4.47 -5.47
CA ARG A 47 7.52 -5.71 -5.70
C ARG A 47 7.18 -5.90 -7.17
N LEU A 48 6.73 -4.84 -7.84
CA LEU A 48 6.44 -4.90 -9.29
C LEU A 48 7.70 -5.31 -10.08
N GLU A 49 8.84 -4.72 -9.75
CA GLU A 49 10.10 -5.03 -10.42
C GLU A 49 10.51 -6.48 -10.25
N LEU A 50 10.23 -7.07 -9.08
CA LEU A 50 10.55 -8.46 -8.77
C LEU A 50 9.47 -9.46 -9.20
N GLY A 51 8.38 -8.99 -9.78
CA GLY A 51 7.26 -9.86 -10.16
C GLY A 51 6.46 -10.38 -8.97
N MET A 52 6.58 -9.74 -7.81
CA MET A 52 5.81 -10.09 -6.62
C MET A 52 4.41 -9.48 -6.69
N SER A 53 3.42 -10.16 -6.14
CA SER A 53 2.09 -9.57 -5.98
C SER A 53 2.17 -8.39 -5.01
N LEU A 54 1.36 -7.36 -5.24
CA LEU A 54 1.35 -6.20 -4.34
C LEU A 54 0.80 -6.54 -2.96
N GLY A 55 -0.13 -7.49 -2.88
CA GLY A 55 -0.65 -7.99 -1.61
C GLY A 55 -1.37 -6.93 -0.78
N SER A 56 -1.99 -5.95 -1.42
CA SER A 56 -2.66 -4.86 -0.73
C SER A 56 -4.14 -5.18 -0.48
N ASP A 57 -4.54 -5.19 0.79
CA ASP A 57 -5.91 -5.50 1.17
C ASP A 57 -6.91 -4.46 0.66
N VAL A 58 -6.49 -3.21 0.49
CA VAL A 58 -7.39 -2.17 -0.02
C VAL A 58 -7.90 -2.49 -1.42
N THR A 59 -7.13 -3.24 -2.21
CA THR A 59 -7.56 -3.66 -3.55
C THR A 59 -8.59 -4.79 -3.48
N SER A 60 -8.48 -5.71 -2.54
CA SER A 60 -9.48 -6.76 -2.35
C SER A 60 -10.78 -6.21 -1.78
N ILE A 61 -10.70 -5.22 -0.89
CA ILE A 61 -11.89 -4.52 -0.38
C ILE A 61 -12.61 -3.81 -1.53
N TYR A 62 -11.89 -3.08 -2.37
CA TYR A 62 -12.47 -2.43 -3.54
C TYR A 62 -13.15 -3.44 -4.47
N ALA A 63 -12.49 -4.55 -4.74
CA ALA A 63 -13.03 -5.61 -5.59
C ALA A 63 -14.32 -6.20 -5.01
N SER A 64 -14.34 -6.46 -3.71
CA SER A 64 -15.52 -6.99 -3.02
C SER A 64 -16.69 -6.01 -3.11
N ASP A 65 -16.42 -4.72 -2.88
CA ASP A 65 -17.44 -3.67 -2.98
C ASP A 65 -18.03 -3.59 -4.39
N LYS A 66 -17.19 -3.68 -5.41
CA LYS A 66 -17.64 -3.64 -6.82
C LYS A 66 -18.50 -4.83 -7.18
N LEU A 67 -18.23 -5.99 -6.62
CA LEU A 67 -19.00 -7.20 -6.86
C LEU A 67 -20.23 -7.30 -5.95
N GLY A 68 -20.39 -6.39 -5.00
CA GLY A 68 -21.52 -6.40 -4.07
C GLY A 68 -21.50 -7.56 -3.10
N VAL A 69 -20.31 -8.07 -2.75
CA VAL A 69 -20.13 -9.18 -1.81
C VAL A 69 -19.43 -8.70 -0.55
N ALA A 70 -19.47 -9.54 0.49
CA ALA A 70 -18.76 -9.24 1.73
C ALA A 70 -17.26 -9.12 1.49
N SER A 71 -16.59 -8.21 2.20
CA SER A 71 -15.16 -8.00 2.06
C SER A 71 -14.38 -9.29 2.33
N SER A 72 -13.52 -9.66 1.38
CA SER A 72 -12.71 -10.87 1.46
C SER A 72 -11.38 -10.66 0.77
N VAL A 73 -10.31 -11.19 1.37
CA VAL A 73 -8.98 -11.19 0.74
C VAL A 73 -8.87 -12.24 -0.36
N ASP A 74 -9.87 -13.13 -0.47
CA ASP A 74 -9.88 -14.22 -1.44
C ASP A 74 -10.81 -13.97 -2.63
N VAL A 75 -11.42 -12.79 -2.70
CA VAL A 75 -12.36 -12.45 -3.78
C VAL A 75 -11.69 -12.61 -5.14
N ASP A 76 -12.36 -13.27 -6.08
CA ASP A 76 -11.84 -13.49 -7.43
C ASP A 76 -12.15 -12.27 -8.30
N SER A 77 -11.17 -11.42 -8.46
CA SER A 77 -11.26 -10.20 -9.25
C SER A 77 -9.87 -9.81 -9.72
N PRO A 78 -9.71 -9.29 -10.95
CA PRO A 78 -8.41 -8.80 -11.41
C PRO A 78 -7.90 -7.62 -10.58
N TYR A 79 -8.77 -6.95 -9.81
CA TYR A 79 -8.35 -5.90 -8.88
C TYR A 79 -7.68 -6.46 -7.61
N ASN A 80 -7.90 -7.73 -7.26
CA ASN A 80 -7.37 -8.31 -6.03
C ASN A 80 -5.87 -8.60 -6.18
N THR A 81 -5.03 -7.72 -5.63
CA THR A 81 -3.57 -7.84 -5.72
C THR A 81 -2.99 -8.88 -4.77
N ARG A 82 -3.80 -9.49 -3.91
CA ARG A 82 -3.36 -10.66 -3.15
C ARG A 82 -3.44 -11.94 -3.99
N LYS A 83 -4.28 -11.93 -5.03
CA LYS A 83 -4.53 -13.10 -5.88
C LYS A 83 -3.81 -13.00 -7.23
N TYR A 84 -3.70 -11.80 -7.77
CA TYR A 84 -3.09 -11.57 -9.08
C TYR A 84 -1.88 -10.66 -8.95
N THR A 85 -0.84 -10.93 -9.74
CA THR A 85 0.36 -10.09 -9.80
C THR A 85 0.09 -8.83 -10.62
N ASN A 86 1.03 -7.90 -10.57
CA ASN A 86 0.98 -6.60 -11.27
C ASN A 86 -0.03 -5.63 -10.64
N LEU A 87 -0.15 -4.46 -11.28
CA LEU A 87 -1.12 -3.45 -10.88
C LEU A 87 -2.54 -3.91 -11.16
N PRO A 88 -3.54 -3.43 -10.39
CA PRO A 88 -4.93 -3.64 -10.78
C PRO A 88 -5.22 -2.97 -12.12
N PRO A 89 -6.33 -3.34 -12.79
CA PRO A 89 -6.64 -2.82 -14.13
C PRO A 89 -6.84 -1.31 -14.20
N GLY A 90 -7.13 -0.66 -13.07
CA GLY A 90 -7.32 0.78 -13.02
C GLY A 90 -7.36 1.29 -11.59
N PRO A 91 -7.53 2.62 -11.41
CA PRO A 91 -7.58 3.22 -10.08
C PRO A 91 -8.72 2.68 -9.23
N ILE A 92 -8.47 2.55 -7.93
CA ILE A 92 -9.46 2.10 -6.94
C ILE A 92 -10.03 3.27 -6.13
N ALA A 93 -9.51 4.47 -6.34
CA ALA A 93 -9.95 5.70 -5.69
C ALA A 93 -9.42 6.89 -6.50
N THR A 94 -9.87 8.08 -6.14
CA THR A 94 -9.26 9.32 -6.65
C THR A 94 -8.05 9.64 -5.76
N PRO A 95 -6.82 9.54 -6.28
CA PRO A 95 -5.65 9.83 -5.45
C PRO A 95 -5.54 11.32 -5.15
N GLY A 96 -5.13 11.65 -3.93
CA GLY A 96 -4.81 13.01 -3.55
C GLY A 96 -3.45 13.43 -4.11
N LYS A 97 -3.16 14.72 -4.02
CA LYS A 97 -1.91 15.29 -4.53
C LYS A 97 -0.67 14.64 -3.91
N LEU A 98 -0.70 14.39 -2.60
CA LEU A 98 0.45 13.81 -1.90
C LEU A 98 0.74 12.39 -2.37
N ALA A 99 -0.29 11.57 -2.57
CA ALA A 99 -0.11 10.21 -3.09
C ALA A 99 0.48 10.23 -4.50
N LEU A 100 0.00 11.13 -5.36
CA LEU A 100 0.55 11.31 -6.71
C LEU A 100 2.03 11.71 -6.66
N LEU A 101 2.37 12.66 -5.80
CA LEU A 101 3.76 13.09 -5.63
C LEU A 101 4.63 11.97 -5.05
N ALA A 102 4.10 11.17 -4.14
CA ALA A 102 4.84 10.05 -3.53
C ALA A 102 5.22 9.01 -4.58
N VAL A 103 4.33 8.70 -5.52
CA VAL A 103 4.61 7.76 -6.60
C VAL A 103 5.59 8.37 -7.61
N ALA A 104 5.47 9.67 -7.90
CA ALA A 104 6.38 10.37 -8.79
C ALA A 104 7.79 10.50 -8.19
N ASN A 105 7.89 10.61 -6.86
CA ASN A 105 9.15 10.80 -6.13
C ASN A 105 9.22 9.81 -4.96
N PRO A 106 9.32 8.50 -5.25
CA PRO A 106 9.35 7.49 -4.19
C PRO A 106 10.64 7.60 -3.36
N ALA A 107 10.59 7.07 -2.15
CA ALA A 107 11.77 7.00 -1.29
C ALA A 107 12.79 6.02 -1.87
N GLU A 108 14.05 6.18 -1.46
CA GLU A 108 15.09 5.22 -1.79
C GLU A 108 15.17 4.19 -0.65
N THR A 109 14.71 2.99 -0.93
CA THR A 109 14.73 1.88 0.02
C THR A 109 14.61 0.56 -0.73
N ASP A 110 15.16 -0.50 -0.16
CA ASP A 110 15.01 -1.86 -0.66
C ASP A 110 13.85 -2.61 0.01
N ALA A 111 13.04 -1.92 0.79
CA ALA A 111 11.93 -2.54 1.52
C ALA A 111 10.93 -3.22 0.58
N LEU A 112 10.47 -4.39 0.99
CA LEU A 112 9.47 -5.19 0.28
C LEU A 112 8.20 -5.40 1.11
N TYR A 113 8.22 -5.01 2.38
CA TYR A 113 7.12 -5.21 3.32
C TYR A 113 6.88 -3.95 4.14
N PHE A 114 5.63 -3.72 4.51
CA PHE A 114 5.29 -2.71 5.50
C PHE A 114 4.05 -3.14 6.29
N LEU A 115 3.89 -2.56 7.47
CA LEU A 115 2.68 -2.72 8.28
C LEU A 115 2.44 -1.46 9.10
N ALA A 116 1.19 -1.25 9.47
CA ALA A 116 0.82 -0.23 10.45
C ALA A 116 0.86 -0.88 11.84
N GLY A 117 1.69 -0.35 12.72
CA GLY A 117 1.82 -0.87 14.08
C GLY A 117 0.69 -0.44 14.99
N ASP A 118 0.59 -1.09 16.14
CA ASP A 118 -0.40 -0.75 17.17
C ASP A 118 -0.23 0.68 17.70
N ASP A 119 0.98 1.24 17.56
CA ASP A 119 1.33 2.61 17.96
C ASP A 119 1.00 3.65 16.87
N GLY A 120 0.45 3.23 15.73
CA GLY A 120 0.12 4.10 14.61
C GLY A 120 1.29 4.45 13.72
N LEU A 121 2.47 3.90 13.97
CA LEU A 121 3.64 4.10 13.11
C LEU A 121 3.68 3.02 12.02
N ILE A 122 4.36 3.31 10.92
CA ILE A 122 4.53 2.36 9.82
C ILE A 122 5.93 1.74 9.93
N TYR A 123 6.00 0.42 9.85
CA TYR A 123 7.24 -0.36 9.96
C TYR A 123 7.53 -1.06 8.66
N PHE A 124 8.78 -0.97 8.23
CA PHE A 124 9.23 -1.49 6.94
C PHE A 124 10.25 -2.61 7.13
N ALA A 125 10.30 -3.53 6.17
CA ALA A 125 11.29 -4.61 6.17
C ALA A 125 11.65 -4.96 4.73
N SER A 126 12.90 -5.39 4.52
CA SER A 126 13.40 -5.81 3.21
C SER A 126 13.23 -7.29 2.97
N ASP A 127 12.94 -8.09 4.00
CA ASP A 127 12.71 -9.53 3.88
C ASP A 127 11.57 -9.98 4.80
N GLU A 128 11.15 -11.23 4.60
CA GLU A 128 10.04 -11.81 5.36
C GLU A 128 10.36 -11.93 6.85
N SER A 129 11.60 -12.28 7.20
CA SER A 129 12.04 -12.40 8.58
C SER A 129 11.89 -11.07 9.33
N GLY A 130 12.34 -9.97 8.71
CA GLY A 130 12.19 -8.63 9.28
C GLY A 130 10.73 -8.24 9.42
N HIS A 131 9.90 -8.59 8.45
CA HIS A 131 8.47 -8.32 8.50
C HIS A 131 7.79 -9.09 9.64
N GLU A 132 8.10 -10.36 9.80
CA GLU A 132 7.57 -11.17 10.91
C GLU A 132 8.01 -10.61 12.27
N SER A 133 9.24 -10.15 12.38
CA SER A 133 9.73 -9.47 13.58
C SER A 133 8.93 -8.20 13.87
N ASN A 134 8.61 -7.42 12.85
CA ASN A 134 7.78 -6.22 12.99
C ASN A 134 6.36 -6.57 13.45
N ILE A 135 5.77 -7.64 12.91
CA ILE A 135 4.45 -8.11 13.35
C ILE A 135 4.49 -8.44 14.83
N LYS A 136 5.48 -9.22 15.25
CA LYS A 136 5.62 -9.68 16.64
C LYS A 136 5.84 -8.53 17.60
N ASN A 137 6.67 -7.55 17.24
CA ASN A 137 7.09 -6.47 18.13
C ASN A 137 6.18 -5.25 18.11
N HIS A 138 5.46 -5.01 17.00
CA HIS A 138 4.74 -3.74 16.79
C HIS A 138 3.28 -3.91 16.40
N CYS A 139 2.82 -5.11 16.11
CA CYS A 139 1.45 -5.34 15.62
C CYS A 139 0.81 -6.53 16.31
N GLN A 140 0.84 -6.55 17.65
CA GLN A 140 0.30 -7.67 18.43
C GLN A 140 -1.23 -7.66 18.45
N GLN A 141 -1.85 -6.48 18.46
CA GLN A 141 -3.30 -6.35 18.49
C GLN A 141 -3.91 -6.36 17.09
N LEU A 142 -3.43 -5.50 16.21
CA LEU A 142 -3.99 -5.38 14.85
C LEU A 142 -3.69 -6.60 13.97
N CYS A 143 -2.57 -7.27 14.20
CA CYS A 143 -2.13 -8.43 13.42
C CYS A 143 -2.26 -9.76 14.18
N GLY A 144 -2.75 -9.72 15.41
CA GLY A 144 -2.73 -10.87 16.33
C GLY A 144 -3.54 -12.08 15.89
N ASP A 145 -4.47 -11.90 14.97
CA ASP A 145 -5.33 -12.96 14.46
C ASP A 145 -4.87 -13.52 13.09
N LEU A 146 -3.68 -13.15 12.67
CA LEU A 146 -3.12 -13.58 11.39
C LEU A 146 -2.34 -14.88 11.47
#